data_74610383a4c30081d5e94f67ba0a955e
#
_entry.id   74610383a4c30081d5e94f67ba0a955e
#
_cell.length_a   1.000
_cell.length_b   1.000
_cell.length_c   1.000
_cell.angle_alpha   90.00
_cell.angle_beta   90.00
_cell.angle_gamma   90.00
#
_symmetry.space_group_name_H-M   'P 1'
#
loop_
_entity.id
_entity.type
_entity.pdbx_description
1 polymer ?
#
loop_
_entity_poly.entity_id
_entity_poly.type
_entity_poly.pdbx_seq_one_letter_code
_entity_poly.pdbx_strand_id
1 'polypeptide(L)'
;MIPSDEEILRAIVALGDDGFVPRHQLVARFRDQGERDMRRAIGRSARRGLLLERKDPEGRGFVAVSTEGWQALRSGEFEPRRLRIRED
;
A
#
# COMPACT_ATOMS: atom_id res chain seq x y z
N MET A 1 2.81 8.70 -13.57
CA MET A 1 3.64 7.62 -13.06
C MET A 1 3.03 6.96 -11.84
N ILE A 2 3.09 5.64 -11.75
CA ILE A 2 2.47 4.94 -10.65
C ILE A 2 3.45 4.85 -9.49
N PRO A 3 3.04 5.23 -8.28
CA PRO A 3 3.94 5.18 -7.12
C PRO A 3 4.37 3.75 -6.81
N SER A 4 5.55 3.61 -6.24
CA SER A 4 6.05 2.31 -5.84
C SER A 4 5.35 1.83 -4.58
N ASP A 5 5.51 0.54 -4.27
CA ASP A 5 4.92 0.01 -3.05
C ASP A 5 5.48 0.73 -1.83
N GLU A 6 6.77 1.03 -1.83
CA GLU A 6 7.36 1.71 -0.69
C GLU A 6 6.75 3.10 -0.52
N GLU A 7 6.54 3.82 -1.61
CA GLU A 7 5.95 5.15 -1.51
C GLU A 7 4.54 5.09 -0.96
N ILE A 8 3.77 4.09 -1.38
CA ILE A 8 2.40 3.92 -0.91
C ILE A 8 2.39 3.63 0.60
N LEU A 9 3.22 2.69 1.03
CA LEU A 9 3.23 2.31 2.44
C LEU A 9 3.72 3.45 3.32
N ARG A 10 4.75 4.16 2.89
CA ARG A 10 5.24 5.27 3.69
C ARG A 10 4.21 6.38 3.80
N ALA A 11 3.42 6.59 2.75
CA ALA A 11 2.38 7.61 2.79
C ALA A 11 1.26 7.21 3.76
N ILE A 12 0.92 5.91 3.82
CA ILE A 12 -0.08 5.45 4.77
C ILE A 12 0.40 5.67 6.20
N VAL A 13 1.67 5.36 6.46
CA VAL A 13 2.23 5.56 7.79
C VAL A 13 2.22 7.05 8.14
N ALA A 14 2.56 7.90 7.21
CA ALA A 14 2.57 9.34 7.47
C ALA A 14 1.18 9.88 7.76
N LEU A 15 0.14 9.26 7.19
CA LEU A 15 -1.22 9.72 7.41
C LEU A 15 -1.85 9.14 8.67
N GLY A 16 -1.54 7.91 9.02
CA GLY A 16 -2.23 7.26 10.13
C GLY A 16 -1.42 6.29 10.93
N ASP A 17 -0.10 6.34 10.80
CA ASP A 17 0.74 5.47 11.61
C ASP A 17 0.39 4.00 11.40
N ASP A 18 0.04 3.28 12.43
CA ASP A 18 -0.24 1.87 12.29
C ASP A 18 -1.74 1.60 12.15
N GLY A 19 -2.54 2.62 11.95
CA GLY A 19 -3.98 2.44 11.85
C GLY A 19 -4.48 2.52 10.43
N PHE A 20 -5.80 2.40 10.28
CA PHE A 20 -6.42 2.54 8.98
C PHE A 20 -6.59 4.02 8.65
N VAL A 21 -6.36 4.38 7.41
CA VAL A 21 -6.55 5.75 6.94
C VAL A 21 -7.55 5.73 5.81
N PRO A 22 -8.34 6.79 5.65
CA PRO A 22 -9.29 6.83 4.54
C PRO A 22 -8.55 6.78 3.21
N ARG A 23 -9.05 5.93 2.31
CA ARG A 23 -8.41 5.76 1.03
C ARG A 23 -8.32 7.06 0.26
N HIS A 24 -9.34 7.91 0.36
CA HIS A 24 -9.32 9.18 -0.37
C HIS A 24 -8.21 10.10 0.10
N GLN A 25 -7.79 9.98 1.35
CA GLN A 25 -6.69 10.80 1.82
C GLN A 25 -5.37 10.32 1.22
N LEU A 26 -5.22 9.02 1.04
CA LEU A 26 -4.04 8.49 0.40
C LEU A 26 -4.00 8.92 -1.06
N VAL A 27 -5.14 8.85 -1.74
CA VAL A 27 -5.21 9.27 -3.13
C VAL A 27 -4.89 10.77 -3.25
N ALA A 28 -5.39 11.57 -2.33
CA ALA A 28 -5.15 13.02 -2.37
C ALA A 28 -3.68 13.36 -2.17
N ARG A 29 -2.96 12.54 -1.43
CA ARG A 29 -1.57 12.81 -1.19
C ARG A 29 -0.75 12.66 -2.47
N PHE A 30 -1.24 11.86 -3.42
CA PHE A 30 -0.58 11.66 -4.69
C PHE A 30 -1.40 12.24 -5.83
N ARG A 31 -2.03 13.39 -5.59
CA ARG A 31 -2.94 13.94 -6.60
C ARG A 31 -2.28 14.13 -7.95
N ASP A 32 -0.97 14.32 -8.01
CA ASP A 32 -0.30 14.50 -9.28
C ASP A 32 -0.32 13.23 -10.12
N GLN A 33 -0.58 12.08 -9.52
CA GLN A 33 -0.53 10.82 -10.23
C GLN A 33 -1.85 10.46 -10.89
N GLY A 34 -2.93 11.10 -10.48
CA GLY A 34 -4.23 10.77 -11.03
C GLY A 34 -4.89 9.63 -10.29
N GLU A 35 -6.22 9.67 -10.26
CA GLU A 35 -6.96 8.69 -9.49
C GLU A 35 -6.81 7.27 -10.03
N ARG A 36 -6.78 7.12 -11.36
CA ARG A 36 -6.67 5.81 -11.95
C ARG A 36 -5.34 5.14 -11.60
N ASP A 37 -4.25 5.91 -11.66
CA ASP A 37 -2.95 5.35 -11.35
C ASP A 37 -2.86 5.01 -9.87
N MET A 38 -3.48 5.80 -9.01
CA MET A 38 -3.48 5.49 -7.58
C MET A 38 -4.30 4.25 -7.29
N ARG A 39 -5.42 4.03 -7.97
CA ARG A 39 -6.18 2.81 -7.78
C ARG A 39 -5.34 1.60 -8.16
N ARG A 40 -4.59 1.70 -9.25
CA ARG A 40 -3.75 0.60 -9.69
C ARG A 40 -2.64 0.34 -8.67
N ALA A 41 -2.03 1.41 -8.14
CA ALA A 41 -0.95 1.26 -7.18
C ALA A 41 -1.45 0.62 -5.89
N ILE A 42 -2.59 1.07 -5.39
CA ILE A 42 -3.16 0.51 -4.17
C ILE A 42 -3.53 -0.95 -4.39
N GLY A 43 -4.14 -1.26 -5.52
CA GLY A 43 -4.51 -2.64 -5.84
C GLY A 43 -3.30 -3.55 -5.97
N ARG A 44 -2.21 -3.04 -6.54
CA ARG A 44 -1.00 -3.82 -6.67
C ARG A 44 -0.41 -4.15 -5.29
N SER A 45 -0.34 -3.15 -4.42
CA SER A 45 0.21 -3.36 -3.08
C SER A 45 -0.69 -4.30 -2.28
N ALA A 46 -2.00 -4.20 -2.45
CA ALA A 46 -2.92 -5.09 -1.76
C ALA A 46 -2.75 -6.53 -2.24
N ARG A 47 -2.61 -6.73 -3.56
CA ARG A 47 -2.43 -8.07 -4.09
C ARG A 47 -1.10 -8.69 -3.65
N ARG A 48 -0.13 -7.86 -3.36
CA ARG A 48 1.15 -8.36 -2.86
C ARG A 48 1.14 -8.57 -1.36
N GLY A 49 0.01 -8.32 -0.71
CA GLY A 49 -0.11 -8.52 0.73
C GLY A 49 0.55 -7.46 1.57
N LEU A 50 0.88 -6.32 0.99
CA LEU A 50 1.61 -5.29 1.70
C LEU A 50 0.69 -4.32 2.43
N LEU A 51 -0.58 -4.25 2.03
CA LEU A 51 -1.53 -3.41 2.73
C LEU A 51 -2.87 -4.13 2.85
N LEU A 52 -3.68 -3.65 3.77
CA LEU A 52 -5.00 -4.18 4.01
C LEU A 52 -6.02 -3.16 3.56
N GLU A 53 -7.13 -3.63 3.02
CA GLU A 53 -8.20 -2.76 2.62
C GLU A 53 -9.47 -3.16 3.35
N ARG A 54 -10.31 -2.18 3.72
CA ARG A 54 -11.59 -2.50 4.30
C ARG A 54 -12.56 -1.39 3.97
N LYS A 55 -13.85 -1.66 4.07
CA LYS A 55 -14.86 -0.68 3.82
C LYS A 55 -15.76 -0.57 5.04
N ASP A 56 -16.26 0.64 5.29
CA ASP A 56 -17.19 0.83 6.38
C ASP A 56 -18.60 0.53 5.86
N PRO A 57 -19.61 0.56 6.72
CA PRO A 57 -20.97 0.25 6.30
C PRO A 57 -21.51 1.17 5.21
N GLU A 58 -20.93 2.35 5.07
CA GLU A 58 -21.34 3.28 4.03
C GLU A 58 -20.56 3.12 2.76
N GLY A 59 -19.70 2.13 2.67
CA GLY A 59 -18.95 1.87 1.45
C GLY A 59 -17.68 2.65 1.29
N ARG A 60 -17.27 3.42 2.30
CA ARG A 60 -16.04 4.18 2.20
C ARG A 60 -14.85 3.28 2.45
N GLY A 61 -13.80 3.44 1.66
CA GLY A 61 -12.64 2.58 1.75
C GLY A 61 -11.59 3.12 2.69
N PHE A 62 -10.89 2.19 3.35
CA PHE A 62 -9.80 2.51 4.26
C PHE A 62 -8.65 1.55 3.96
N VAL A 63 -7.44 1.98 4.22
CA VAL A 63 -6.25 1.16 4.00
C VAL A 63 -5.33 1.24 5.21
N ALA A 64 -4.55 0.19 5.41
CA ALA A 64 -3.56 0.15 6.49
C ALA A 64 -2.39 -0.70 6.01
N VAL A 65 -1.22 -0.52 6.61
CA VAL A 65 -0.07 -1.35 6.28
C VAL A 65 -0.25 -2.70 6.96
N SER A 66 -0.03 -3.79 6.22
CA SER A 66 -0.16 -5.12 6.77
C SER A 66 1.11 -5.50 7.52
N THR A 67 1.10 -6.66 8.18
CA THR A 67 2.30 -7.16 8.83
C THR A 67 3.43 -7.31 7.83
N GLU A 68 3.14 -7.87 6.66
CA GLU A 68 4.14 -8.02 5.62
C GLU A 68 4.63 -6.66 5.12
N GLY A 69 3.72 -5.69 5.05
CA GLY A 69 4.10 -4.35 4.66
C GLY A 69 5.06 -3.72 5.64
N TRP A 70 4.81 -3.89 6.94
CA TRP A 70 5.70 -3.37 7.95
C TRP A 70 7.07 -4.05 7.88
N GLN A 71 7.09 -5.36 7.61
CA GLN A 71 8.35 -6.06 7.47
C GLN A 71 9.13 -5.54 6.27
N ALA A 72 8.44 -5.27 5.15
CA ALA A 72 9.10 -4.73 3.98
C ALA A 72 9.67 -3.34 4.25
N LEU A 73 8.95 -2.53 5.01
CA LEU A 73 9.45 -1.20 5.35
C LEU A 73 10.70 -1.29 6.20
N ARG A 74 10.74 -2.24 7.12
CA ARG A 74 11.91 -2.38 7.98
C ARG A 74 13.11 -2.94 7.23
N SER A 75 12.89 -3.89 6.34
CA SER A 75 13.99 -4.54 5.63
C SER A 75 14.36 -3.84 4.34
N GLY A 76 13.45 -3.02 3.81
CA GLY A 76 13.68 -2.39 2.52
C GLY A 76 13.43 -3.31 1.35
N GLU A 77 12.89 -4.50 1.58
CA GLU A 77 12.66 -5.45 0.52
C GLU A 77 11.24 -5.44 0.03
N PHE A 78 11.03 -4.91 -1.14
CA PHE A 78 9.69 -4.84 -1.73
C PHE A 78 9.55 -5.73 -2.96
N GLU A 79 10.62 -6.39 -3.38
CA GLU A 79 10.55 -7.25 -4.54
C GLU A 79 9.99 -8.61 -4.19
N PRO A 80 9.33 -9.25 -5.12
CA PRO A 80 8.82 -10.60 -4.89
C PRO A 80 9.95 -11.53 -4.54
N ARG A 81 9.69 -12.49 -3.64
CA ARG A 81 10.71 -13.41 -3.27
C ARG A 81 10.76 -14.66 -4.04
N ARG A 82 9.93 -14.83 -5.05
CA ARG A 82 9.90 -16.07 -5.78
C ARG A 82 11.21 -16.45 -6.37
N LEU A 83 12.04 -15.48 -6.69
CA LEU A 83 13.32 -15.86 -7.23
C LEU A 83 14.17 -16.55 -6.24
N ARG A 84 14.04 -16.28 -4.99
CA ARG A 84 14.84 -16.93 -4.04
C ARG A 84 14.44 -18.29 -3.81
N ILE A 85 13.24 -18.62 -4.05
CA ILE A 85 12.79 -19.93 -3.83
C ILE A 85 13.49 -20.92 -4.61
N ARG A 86 13.89 -20.61 -5.83
CA ARG A 86 14.50 -21.60 -6.58
C ARG A 86 15.86 -21.73 -6.39
N GLU A 87 16.45 -21.01 -5.69
CA GLU A 87 17.77 -21.17 -5.51
C GLU A 87 18.16 -22.33 -4.90
N ASP A 88 17.49 -22.98 -4.30
CA ASP A 88 17.88 -24.15 -3.66
C ASP A 88 18.15 -25.17 -4.33
#